data_88ce1817616fb63c55eb2864fbc4efab
#
_entry.id   88ce1817616fb63c55eb2864fbc4efab
#
_cell.length_a   1.000
_cell.length_b   1.000
_cell.length_c   1.000
_cell.angle_alpha   90.00
_cell.angle_beta   90.00
_cell.angle_gamma   90.00
#
_symmetry.space_group_name_H-M   'P 1'
#
loop_
_entity.id
_entity.type
_entity.pdbx_description
1 polymer ?
#
loop_
_entity_poly.entity_id
_entity_poly.type
_entity_poly.pdbx_seq_one_letter_code
_entity_poly.pdbx_strand_id
1 'polypeptide(L)'
;MPDAKVVTGNAQPAKKAATGAFTPTNVSPSRRSRHKYTVRLWAVRHSRFLEWFYNRFADMFLMLHPLWNAIGYSRVERPVTFVERHVKGFLFDCRMCGQCALSSTGMSCPMNCPKQLRNGPCGGVRANGNCEVEPDMPCVWVQAWKGSQNMEKGNAIMNVQKPVNQSLRETSSWLRVTAEAAASAEANKEDQR
;
A
#
# COMPACT_ATOMS: atom_id res chain seq x y z
N MET A 1 13.84 1.53 -42.50
CA MET A 1 13.26 1.52 -41.14
C MET A 1 12.56 0.20 -40.97
N PRO A 2 13.05 -0.72 -40.13
CA PRO A 2 12.39 -2.02 -39.93
C PRO A 2 11.42 -1.95 -38.76
N ASP A 3 10.25 -2.55 -38.97
CA ASP A 3 9.09 -2.60 -38.08
C ASP A 3 9.38 -3.30 -36.75
N ALA A 4 9.09 -2.60 -35.63
CA ALA A 4 9.10 -3.17 -34.29
C ALA A 4 7.88 -4.07 -34.11
N LYS A 5 8.04 -5.39 -34.16
CA LYS A 5 7.02 -6.37 -33.78
C LYS A 5 6.76 -6.28 -32.27
N VAL A 6 5.56 -5.84 -31.92
CA VAL A 6 5.02 -5.96 -30.56
C VAL A 6 4.84 -7.44 -30.23
N VAL A 7 5.67 -7.93 -29.30
CA VAL A 7 5.51 -9.30 -28.76
C VAL A 7 4.40 -9.25 -27.70
N THR A 8 3.22 -9.69 -28.10
CA THR A 8 2.12 -9.99 -27.19
C THR A 8 2.46 -11.29 -26.46
N GLY A 9 3.05 -11.15 -25.26
CA GLY A 9 3.30 -12.29 -24.38
C GLY A 9 1.98 -12.81 -23.80
N ASN A 10 1.53 -13.98 -24.26
CA ASN A 10 0.47 -14.76 -23.63
C ASN A 10 0.89 -15.07 -22.19
N ALA A 11 0.21 -14.47 -21.22
CA ALA A 11 0.33 -14.85 -19.82
C ALA A 11 -0.25 -16.25 -19.63
N GLN A 12 0.61 -17.25 -19.55
CA GLN A 12 0.21 -18.60 -19.17
C GLN A 12 -0.30 -18.59 -17.71
N PRO A 13 -1.38 -19.33 -17.40
CA PRO A 13 -1.82 -19.48 -16.02
C PRO A 13 -0.71 -20.16 -15.22
N ALA A 14 -0.37 -19.56 -14.07
CA ALA A 14 0.68 -20.03 -13.17
C ALA A 14 0.46 -21.52 -12.85
N LYS A 15 1.36 -22.39 -13.28
CA LYS A 15 1.40 -23.80 -12.88
C LYS A 15 1.50 -23.86 -11.36
N LYS A 16 0.65 -24.67 -10.73
CA LYS A 16 0.74 -24.99 -9.30
C LYS A 16 2.18 -25.29 -8.94
N ALA A 17 2.75 -24.54 -8.01
CA ALA A 17 4.13 -24.71 -7.58
C ALA A 17 4.38 -26.14 -7.11
N ALA A 18 5.50 -26.70 -7.55
CA ALA A 18 5.93 -28.03 -7.19
C ALA A 18 6.03 -28.17 -5.66
N THR A 19 5.57 -29.29 -5.16
CA THR A 19 5.68 -29.78 -3.78
C THR A 19 7.13 -29.65 -3.31
N GLY A 20 7.39 -28.73 -2.38
CA GLY A 20 8.73 -28.50 -1.82
C GLY A 20 9.20 -27.05 -1.75
N ALA A 21 8.54 -26.12 -2.44
CA ALA A 21 8.88 -24.70 -2.34
C ALA A 21 8.40 -24.14 -0.99
N PHE A 22 9.30 -23.49 -0.27
CA PHE A 22 8.98 -22.75 0.96
C PHE A 22 7.90 -21.72 0.66
N THR A 23 6.68 -21.98 1.13
CA THR A 23 5.58 -21.02 1.07
C THR A 23 5.53 -20.26 2.39
N PRO A 24 5.81 -18.93 2.39
CA PRO A 24 5.81 -18.14 3.62
C PRO A 24 4.44 -18.06 4.31
N THR A 25 3.40 -18.65 3.73
CA THR A 25 2.04 -18.71 4.26
C THR A 25 1.90 -19.48 5.56
N ASN A 26 2.77 -20.46 5.83
CA ASN A 26 2.71 -21.30 7.04
C ASN A 26 3.56 -20.76 8.20
N VAL A 27 4.30 -19.69 7.99
CA VAL A 27 5.14 -19.13 9.05
C VAL A 27 4.31 -18.23 9.95
N SER A 28 4.10 -18.64 11.18
CA SER A 28 3.46 -17.82 12.20
C SER A 28 4.49 -17.01 12.96
N PRO A 29 4.27 -15.71 13.16
CA PRO A 29 5.17 -14.90 13.97
C PRO A 29 5.24 -15.43 15.42
N SER A 30 6.39 -15.23 16.09
CA SER A 30 6.58 -15.64 17.48
C SER A 30 5.52 -14.97 18.40
N ARG A 31 5.31 -15.52 19.58
CA ARG A 31 4.35 -14.96 20.56
C ARG A 31 4.69 -13.51 20.91
N ARG A 32 5.98 -13.19 21.11
CA ARG A 32 6.45 -11.83 21.38
C ARG A 32 6.20 -10.89 20.21
N SER A 33 6.50 -11.34 19.01
CA SER A 33 6.24 -10.62 17.76
C SER A 33 4.76 -10.34 17.55
N ARG A 34 3.89 -11.33 17.80
CA ARG A 34 2.43 -11.15 17.71
C ARG A 34 1.90 -10.08 18.65
N HIS A 35 2.40 -10.03 19.89
CA HIS A 35 1.95 -9.05 20.86
C HIS A 35 2.36 -7.62 20.46
N LYS A 36 3.63 -7.41 20.07
CA LYS A 36 4.18 -6.10 19.70
C LYS A 36 3.53 -5.54 18.42
N TYR A 37 3.20 -6.40 17.45
CA TYR A 37 2.69 -5.98 16.13
C TYR A 37 1.23 -6.39 15.89
N THR A 38 0.44 -6.56 16.95
CA THR A 38 -0.93 -7.09 16.88
C THR A 38 -1.82 -6.30 15.93
N VAL A 39 -1.82 -4.97 16.03
CA VAL A 39 -2.68 -4.11 15.22
C VAL A 39 -2.31 -4.18 13.74
N ARG A 40 -1.02 -4.15 13.41
CA ARG A 40 -0.54 -4.31 12.02
C ARG A 40 -0.93 -5.67 11.43
N LEU A 41 -0.77 -6.74 12.21
CA LEU A 41 -1.13 -8.09 11.79
C LEU A 41 -2.65 -8.23 11.64
N TRP A 42 -3.42 -7.58 12.51
CA TRP A 42 -4.88 -7.50 12.39
C TRP A 42 -5.28 -6.78 11.10
N ALA A 43 -4.67 -5.63 10.78
CA ALA A 43 -4.94 -4.89 9.56
C ALA A 43 -4.68 -5.74 8.29
N VAL A 44 -3.57 -6.48 8.25
CA VAL A 44 -3.25 -7.41 7.16
C VAL A 44 -4.28 -8.53 7.05
N ARG A 45 -4.70 -9.10 8.20
CA ARG A 45 -5.71 -10.17 8.22
C ARG A 45 -7.07 -9.71 7.70
N HIS A 46 -7.43 -8.45 7.96
CA HIS A 46 -8.71 -7.86 7.55
C HIS A 46 -8.53 -6.91 6.34
N SER A 47 -7.52 -7.16 5.51
CA SER A 47 -7.17 -6.30 4.38
C SER A 47 -8.32 -6.11 3.39
N ARG A 48 -9.18 -7.13 3.16
CA ARG A 48 -10.37 -7.02 2.31
C ARG A 48 -11.40 -6.03 2.86
N PHE A 49 -11.67 -6.09 4.16
CA PHE A 49 -12.58 -5.14 4.82
C PHE A 49 -12.02 -3.72 4.77
N LEU A 50 -10.71 -3.56 5.05
CA LEU A 50 -10.05 -2.28 5.02
C LEU A 50 -9.95 -1.71 3.60
N GLU A 51 -9.80 -2.55 2.57
CA GLU A 51 -9.85 -2.15 1.17
C GLU A 51 -11.23 -1.59 0.80
N TRP A 52 -12.29 -2.30 1.16
CA TRP A 52 -13.65 -1.83 0.95
C TRP A 52 -13.91 -0.50 1.67
N PHE A 53 -13.54 -0.42 2.94
CA PHE A 53 -13.68 0.81 3.73
C PHE A 53 -12.87 1.97 3.11
N TYR A 54 -11.63 1.71 2.70
CA TYR A 54 -10.77 2.72 2.09
C TYR A 54 -11.34 3.22 0.76
N ASN A 55 -11.89 2.34 -0.06
CA ASN A 55 -12.52 2.73 -1.32
C ASN A 55 -13.74 3.64 -1.07
N ARG A 56 -14.62 3.29 -0.11
CA ARG A 56 -15.76 4.14 0.28
C ARG A 56 -15.31 5.49 0.85
N PHE A 57 -14.26 5.48 1.64
CA PHE A 57 -13.66 6.69 2.18
C PHE A 57 -13.05 7.57 1.07
N ALA A 58 -12.36 6.98 0.11
CA ALA A 58 -11.82 7.72 -1.04
C ALA A 58 -12.92 8.33 -1.91
N ASP A 59 -14.01 7.59 -2.16
CA ASP A 59 -15.18 8.10 -2.89
C ASP A 59 -15.80 9.31 -2.16
N MET A 60 -15.93 9.23 -0.83
CA MET A 60 -16.42 10.34 0.00
C MET A 60 -15.48 11.56 -0.09
N PHE A 61 -14.17 11.35 -0.01
CA PHE A 61 -13.19 12.44 -0.12
C PHE A 61 -13.23 13.11 -1.48
N LEU A 62 -13.41 12.34 -2.56
CA LEU A 62 -13.60 12.87 -3.93
C LEU A 62 -14.90 13.67 -4.04
N MET A 63 -15.98 13.20 -3.43
CA MET A 63 -17.25 13.93 -3.41
C MET A 63 -17.13 15.28 -2.69
N LEU A 64 -16.26 15.37 -1.68
CA LEU A 64 -15.96 16.59 -0.94
C LEU A 64 -14.92 17.50 -1.62
N HIS A 65 -14.40 17.11 -2.80
CA HIS A 65 -13.42 17.91 -3.55
C HIS A 65 -13.83 19.38 -3.76
N PRO A 66 -15.09 19.72 -4.20
CA PRO A 66 -15.49 21.10 -4.37
C PRO A 66 -15.44 21.90 -3.05
N LEU A 67 -15.70 21.27 -1.91
CA LEU A 67 -15.59 21.89 -0.60
C LEU A 67 -14.12 22.15 -0.23
N TRP A 68 -13.23 21.17 -0.48
CA TRP A 68 -11.79 21.34 -0.24
C TRP A 68 -11.21 22.48 -1.09
N ASN A 69 -11.66 22.60 -2.33
CA ASN A 69 -11.25 23.69 -3.22
C ASN A 69 -11.76 25.06 -2.75
N ALA A 70 -13.02 25.14 -2.28
CA ALA A 70 -13.61 26.37 -1.77
C ALA A 70 -12.94 26.89 -0.49
N ILE A 71 -12.57 26.00 0.44
CA ILE A 71 -11.87 26.36 1.70
C ILE A 71 -10.38 26.64 1.42
N GLY A 72 -9.81 25.99 0.43
CA GLY A 72 -8.38 25.99 0.09
C GLY A 72 -7.64 24.81 0.74
N TYR A 73 -7.02 23.98 -0.11
CA TYR A 73 -6.28 22.77 0.31
C TYR A 73 -5.24 23.03 1.39
N SER A 74 -4.55 24.17 1.32
CA SER A 74 -3.51 24.55 2.32
C SER A 74 -4.05 24.75 3.73
N ARG A 75 -5.31 25.20 3.87
CA ARG A 75 -5.96 25.38 5.19
C ARG A 75 -6.44 24.05 5.77
N VAL A 76 -6.90 23.15 4.90
CA VAL A 76 -7.44 21.85 5.31
C VAL A 76 -6.34 20.82 5.54
N GLU A 77 -5.14 21.04 4.98
CA GLU A 77 -4.03 20.10 5.06
C GLU A 77 -3.63 19.78 6.49
N ARG A 78 -3.47 20.77 7.36
CA ARG A 78 -3.04 20.54 8.74
C ARG A 78 -3.99 19.65 9.54
N PRO A 79 -5.31 19.96 9.63
CA PRO A 79 -6.24 19.12 10.38
C PRO A 79 -6.41 17.73 9.77
N VAL A 80 -6.44 17.61 8.43
CA VAL A 80 -6.56 16.30 7.76
C VAL A 80 -5.29 15.48 7.99
N THR A 81 -4.11 16.06 7.86
CA THR A 81 -2.84 15.38 8.14
C THR A 81 -2.76 14.90 9.59
N PHE A 82 -3.26 15.69 10.53
CA PHE A 82 -3.32 15.30 11.94
C PHE A 82 -4.19 14.04 12.13
N VAL A 83 -5.41 14.02 11.58
CA VAL A 83 -6.31 12.86 11.66
C VAL A 83 -5.70 11.66 10.94
N GLU A 84 -5.20 11.86 9.72
CA GLU A 84 -4.55 10.81 8.93
C GLU A 84 -3.37 10.17 9.67
N ARG A 85 -2.53 10.98 10.30
CA ARG A 85 -1.38 10.52 11.10
C ARG A 85 -1.82 9.60 12.23
N HIS A 86 -2.85 9.99 12.99
CA HIS A 86 -3.32 9.20 14.12
C HIS A 86 -4.00 7.90 13.67
N VAL A 87 -4.89 7.97 12.70
CA VAL A 87 -5.60 6.79 12.20
C VAL A 87 -4.65 5.80 11.53
N LYS A 88 -3.84 6.26 10.59
CA LYS A 88 -2.88 5.40 9.90
C LYS A 88 -1.70 5.00 10.79
N GLY A 89 -1.29 5.86 11.71
CA GLY A 89 -0.27 5.54 12.71
C GLY A 89 -0.71 4.37 13.58
N PHE A 90 -1.92 4.41 14.10
CA PHE A 90 -2.48 3.35 14.94
C PHE A 90 -2.67 2.03 14.17
N LEU A 91 -3.29 2.08 12.98
CA LEU A 91 -3.65 0.86 12.23
C LEU A 91 -2.45 0.23 11.51
N PHE A 92 -1.56 1.05 10.96
CA PHE A 92 -0.53 0.59 10.01
C PHE A 92 0.90 0.98 10.42
N ASP A 93 1.09 1.63 11.57
CA ASP A 93 2.38 2.21 11.97
C ASP A 93 2.94 3.13 10.85
N CYS A 94 2.10 4.05 10.36
CA CYS A 94 2.39 4.88 9.20
C CYS A 94 3.52 5.88 9.47
N ARG A 95 4.48 5.97 8.55
CA ARG A 95 5.61 6.89 8.60
C ARG A 95 5.37 8.22 7.87
N MET A 96 4.14 8.54 7.54
CA MET A 96 3.72 9.79 6.88
C MET A 96 4.62 10.18 5.68
N CYS A 97 4.86 9.24 4.78
CA CYS A 97 5.70 9.49 3.58
C CYS A 97 4.97 10.26 2.47
N GLY A 98 3.68 10.59 2.64
CA GLY A 98 2.84 11.27 1.65
C GLY A 98 2.48 10.45 0.41
N GLN A 99 3.12 9.30 0.18
CA GLN A 99 2.89 8.42 -0.97
C GLN A 99 2.35 7.07 -0.52
N CYS A 100 1.06 7.05 -0.14
CA CYS A 100 0.43 5.85 0.40
C CYS A 100 0.39 4.71 -0.62
N ALA A 101 0.87 3.52 -0.22
CA ALA A 101 0.85 2.30 -1.02
C ALA A 101 0.03 1.18 -0.38
N LEU A 102 -0.75 1.46 0.67
CA LEU A 102 -1.49 0.44 1.44
C LEU A 102 -2.45 -0.36 0.56
N SER A 103 -3.13 0.30 -0.39
CA SER A 103 -4.07 -0.35 -1.32
C SER A 103 -3.39 -1.33 -2.29
N SER A 104 -2.09 -1.20 -2.52
CA SER A 104 -1.32 -2.11 -3.37
C SER A 104 -0.41 -3.07 -2.58
N THR A 105 -0.28 -2.88 -1.28
CA THR A 105 0.61 -3.70 -0.44
C THR A 105 -0.11 -4.46 0.68
N GLY A 106 -1.33 -4.92 0.40
CA GLY A 106 -2.04 -5.79 1.35
C GLY A 106 -2.29 -5.16 2.71
N MET A 107 -2.49 -3.85 2.79
CA MET A 107 -2.62 -3.08 4.04
C MET A 107 -1.39 -3.18 4.95
N SER A 108 -0.22 -3.54 4.41
CA SER A 108 1.07 -3.54 5.11
C SER A 108 1.94 -2.40 4.60
N CYS A 109 2.23 -1.41 5.44
CA CYS A 109 2.99 -0.23 5.02
C CYS A 109 4.45 -0.56 4.69
N PRO A 110 4.93 -0.37 3.43
CA PRO A 110 6.30 -0.69 3.04
C PRO A 110 7.36 0.13 3.79
N MET A 111 6.99 1.35 4.24
CA MET A 111 7.89 2.22 5.00
C MET A 111 8.25 1.68 6.39
N ASN A 112 7.58 0.61 6.84
CA ASN A 112 7.94 -0.10 8.07
C ASN A 112 9.08 -1.12 7.85
N CYS A 113 9.51 -1.32 6.60
CA CYS A 113 10.70 -2.11 6.32
C CYS A 113 11.95 -1.35 6.84
N PRO A 114 12.81 -1.95 7.69
CA PRO A 114 14.03 -1.29 8.20
C PRO A 114 14.98 -0.87 7.07
N LYS A 115 14.95 -1.58 5.94
CA LYS A 115 15.71 -1.25 4.73
C LYS A 115 14.98 -0.26 3.80
N GLN A 116 13.79 0.21 4.17
CA GLN A 116 12.96 1.14 3.40
C GLN A 116 12.67 0.69 1.96
N LEU A 117 12.58 -0.61 1.73
CA LEU A 117 12.27 -1.16 0.41
C LEU A 117 10.80 -0.95 0.08
N ARG A 118 10.53 -0.38 -1.10
CA ARG A 118 9.16 -0.15 -1.58
C ARG A 118 8.66 -1.21 -2.57
N ASN A 119 9.56 -2.01 -3.13
CA ASN A 119 9.26 -2.96 -4.20
C ASN A 119 9.80 -4.35 -3.87
N GLY A 120 9.08 -5.06 -3.04
CA GLY A 120 9.35 -6.47 -2.77
C GLY A 120 10.35 -6.74 -1.64
N PRO A 121 10.50 -8.01 -1.27
CA PRO A 121 11.36 -8.44 -0.18
C PRO A 121 12.85 -8.35 -0.58
N CYS A 122 13.71 -8.18 0.45
CA CYS A 122 15.17 -8.13 0.27
C CYS A 122 15.86 -9.50 0.14
N GLY A 123 15.11 -10.60 0.20
CA GLY A 123 15.68 -11.95 0.27
C GLY A 123 16.17 -12.38 1.66
N GLY A 124 16.34 -11.47 2.61
CA GLY A 124 16.80 -11.76 3.97
C GLY A 124 15.69 -12.12 4.96
N VAL A 125 14.60 -12.71 4.48
CA VAL A 125 13.54 -13.19 5.35
C VAL A 125 14.01 -14.45 6.06
N ARG A 126 13.90 -14.46 7.40
CA ARG A 126 14.28 -15.62 8.22
C ARG A 126 13.28 -16.77 8.02
N ALA A 127 13.70 -17.99 8.35
CA ALA A 127 12.85 -19.19 8.24
C ALA A 127 11.53 -19.07 9.03
N ASN A 128 11.48 -18.28 10.09
CA ASN A 128 10.27 -17.99 10.86
C ASN A 128 9.40 -16.85 10.26
N GLY A 129 9.75 -16.32 9.07
CA GLY A 129 9.05 -15.22 8.42
C GLY A 129 9.32 -13.84 8.98
N ASN A 130 10.27 -13.70 9.90
CA ASN A 130 10.67 -12.43 10.48
C ASN A 130 11.77 -11.74 9.66
N CYS A 131 11.97 -10.45 9.93
CA CYS A 131 12.98 -9.63 9.29
C CYS A 131 14.41 -10.06 9.74
N GLU A 132 15.37 -9.96 8.85
CA GLU A 132 16.79 -10.21 9.20
C GLU A 132 17.37 -9.10 10.06
N VAL A 133 16.94 -7.85 9.84
CA VAL A 133 17.42 -6.67 10.59
C VAL A 133 16.79 -6.60 11.97
N GLU A 134 15.48 -6.82 12.06
CA GLU A 134 14.72 -6.87 13.31
C GLU A 134 14.15 -8.28 13.53
N PRO A 135 14.85 -9.15 14.25
CA PRO A 135 14.46 -10.56 14.38
C PRO A 135 13.07 -10.80 15.01
N ASP A 136 12.59 -9.87 15.81
CA ASP A 136 11.28 -9.94 16.45
C ASP A 136 10.15 -9.40 15.56
N MET A 137 10.49 -8.72 14.46
CA MET A 137 9.50 -8.10 13.57
C MET A 137 9.11 -9.05 12.44
N PRO A 138 7.79 -9.31 12.22
CA PRO A 138 7.32 -9.98 11.02
C PRO A 138 7.74 -9.20 9.77
N CYS A 139 8.27 -9.89 8.76
CA CYS A 139 8.69 -9.25 7.52
C CYS A 139 7.51 -8.52 6.88
N VAL A 140 7.67 -7.22 6.63
CA VAL A 140 6.64 -6.33 6.07
C VAL A 140 6.14 -6.86 4.72
N TRP A 141 7.04 -7.37 3.87
CA TRP A 141 6.69 -7.87 2.55
C TRP A 141 6.03 -9.25 2.55
N VAL A 142 6.37 -10.10 3.52
CA VAL A 142 5.63 -11.35 3.75
C VAL A 142 4.20 -11.03 4.19
N GLN A 143 4.02 -10.03 5.04
CA GLN A 143 2.69 -9.58 5.45
C GLN A 143 1.95 -8.90 4.29
N ALA A 144 2.63 -8.08 3.49
CA ALA A 144 2.05 -7.46 2.30
C ALA A 144 1.51 -8.51 1.32
N TRP A 145 2.28 -9.56 1.06
CA TRP A 145 1.85 -10.68 0.23
C TRP A 145 0.62 -11.38 0.82
N LYS A 146 0.63 -11.71 2.12
CA LYS A 146 -0.52 -12.32 2.79
C LYS A 146 -1.78 -11.45 2.70
N GLY A 147 -1.63 -10.15 2.93
CA GLY A 147 -2.74 -9.21 2.83
C GLY A 147 -3.29 -9.09 1.41
N SER A 148 -2.43 -9.03 0.40
CA SER A 148 -2.85 -8.92 -0.99
C SER A 148 -3.67 -10.13 -1.47
N GLN A 149 -3.40 -11.33 -0.94
CA GLN A 149 -4.19 -12.53 -1.28
C GLN A 149 -5.65 -12.44 -0.80
N ASN A 150 -5.95 -11.60 0.18
CA ASN A 150 -7.31 -11.40 0.70
C ASN A 150 -8.06 -10.25 0.00
N MET A 151 -7.33 -9.36 -0.70
CA MET A 151 -7.89 -8.17 -1.35
C MET A 151 -8.49 -8.51 -2.73
N GLU A 152 -9.47 -7.73 -3.16
CA GLU A 152 -10.03 -7.83 -4.52
C GLU A 152 -9.01 -7.40 -5.57
N LYS A 153 -8.30 -6.30 -5.30
CA LYS A 153 -7.24 -5.76 -6.15
C LYS A 153 -5.85 -6.28 -5.75
N GLY A 154 -5.77 -7.51 -5.24
CA GLY A 154 -4.53 -8.09 -4.72
C GLY A 154 -3.37 -8.12 -5.72
N ASN A 155 -3.67 -8.22 -7.02
CA ASN A 155 -2.66 -8.16 -8.09
C ASN A 155 -1.92 -6.80 -8.15
N ALA A 156 -2.47 -5.75 -7.53
CA ALA A 156 -1.81 -4.45 -7.45
C ALA A 156 -0.45 -4.49 -6.72
N ILE A 157 -0.16 -5.55 -5.96
CA ILE A 157 1.16 -5.76 -5.34
C ILE A 157 2.28 -5.91 -6.37
N MET A 158 1.96 -6.32 -7.61
CA MET A 158 2.91 -6.44 -8.71
C MET A 158 3.26 -5.10 -9.36
N ASN A 159 2.50 -4.03 -9.05
CA ASN A 159 2.77 -2.71 -9.58
C ASN A 159 4.02 -2.12 -8.92
N VAL A 160 4.97 -1.69 -9.74
CA VAL A 160 6.20 -1.05 -9.26
C VAL A 160 5.87 0.31 -8.64
N GLN A 161 6.19 0.48 -7.36
CA GLN A 161 6.02 1.72 -6.64
C GLN A 161 7.14 2.71 -6.99
N LYS A 162 6.78 3.98 -7.20
CA LYS A 162 7.76 5.04 -7.42
C LYS A 162 8.69 5.21 -6.20
N PRO A 163 9.92 5.68 -6.40
CA PRO A 163 10.82 6.06 -5.30
C PRO A 163 10.15 7.05 -4.33
N VAL A 164 10.59 7.03 -3.08
CA VAL A 164 10.07 7.97 -2.07
C VAL A 164 10.47 9.40 -2.44
N ASN A 165 9.48 10.25 -2.64
CA ASN A 165 9.71 11.68 -2.73
C ASN A 165 9.74 12.28 -1.32
N GLN A 166 10.92 12.68 -0.86
CA GLN A 166 11.12 13.19 0.49
C GLN A 166 10.41 14.54 0.73
N SER A 167 10.12 15.32 -0.32
CA SER A 167 9.39 16.59 -0.20
C SER A 167 7.93 16.42 0.22
N LEU A 168 7.37 15.19 0.05
CA LEU A 168 6.00 14.86 0.44
C LEU A 168 5.89 14.33 1.87
N ARG A 169 7.00 14.23 2.60
CA ARG A 169 6.95 13.80 4.01
C ARG A 169 6.10 14.77 4.82
N GLU A 170 5.37 14.21 5.77
CA GLU A 170 4.48 14.94 6.67
C GLU A 170 3.27 15.61 5.97
N THR A 171 3.05 15.35 4.66
CA THR A 171 1.86 15.82 3.93
C THR A 171 0.76 14.76 3.93
N SER A 172 -0.49 15.19 3.70
CA SER A 172 -1.64 14.29 3.60
C SER A 172 -1.66 13.55 2.27
N SER A 173 -1.55 12.22 2.33
CA SER A 173 -1.74 11.39 1.13
C SER A 173 -3.20 11.34 0.68
N TRP A 174 -4.16 11.53 1.57
CA TRP A 174 -5.59 11.54 1.22
C TRP A 174 -5.93 12.75 0.37
N LEU A 175 -5.53 13.95 0.80
CA LEU A 175 -5.78 15.18 0.05
C LEU A 175 -5.04 15.17 -1.30
N ARG A 176 -3.80 14.67 -1.32
CA ARG A 176 -3.02 14.59 -2.55
C ARG A 176 -3.68 13.69 -3.59
N VAL A 177 -4.07 12.47 -3.21
CA VAL A 177 -4.74 11.52 -4.13
C VAL A 177 -6.07 12.10 -4.62
N THR A 178 -6.81 12.80 -3.76
CA THR A 178 -8.07 13.47 -4.15
C THR A 178 -7.82 14.56 -5.18
N ALA A 179 -6.81 15.41 -4.96
CA ALA A 179 -6.45 16.48 -5.89
C ALA A 179 -5.97 15.92 -7.25
N GLU A 180 -5.12 14.90 -7.22
CA GLU A 180 -4.61 14.22 -8.44
C GLU A 180 -5.76 13.56 -9.23
N ALA A 181 -6.70 12.90 -8.55
CA ALA A 181 -7.85 12.26 -9.18
C ALA A 181 -8.82 13.29 -9.78
N ALA A 182 -9.06 14.40 -9.09
CA ALA A 182 -9.89 15.48 -9.59
C ALA A 182 -9.27 16.13 -10.85
N ALA A 183 -7.98 16.45 -10.82
CA ALA A 183 -7.25 17.00 -11.97
C ALA A 183 -7.27 16.05 -13.17
N SER A 184 -7.13 14.74 -12.94
CA SER A 184 -7.22 13.73 -14.00
C SER A 184 -8.63 13.66 -14.61
N ALA A 185 -9.67 13.81 -13.79
CA ALA A 185 -11.05 13.82 -14.26
C ALA A 185 -11.37 15.07 -15.10
N GLU A 186 -10.81 16.22 -14.74
CA GLU A 186 -10.95 17.47 -15.50
C GLU A 186 -10.23 17.37 -16.86
N ALA A 187 -8.99 16.89 -16.88
CA ALA A 187 -8.22 16.70 -18.11
C ALA A 187 -8.93 15.76 -19.11
N ASN A 188 -9.53 14.66 -18.62
CA ASN A 188 -10.28 13.74 -19.46
C ASN A 188 -11.58 14.36 -20.03
N LYS A 189 -12.18 15.32 -19.34
CA LYS A 189 -13.37 16.06 -19.86
C LYS A 189 -13.00 17.06 -20.94
N GLU A 190 -11.81 17.65 -20.88
CA GLU A 190 -11.31 18.58 -21.90
C GLU A 190 -10.94 17.83 -23.18
N ASP A 191 -10.37 16.63 -23.08
CA ASP A 191 -9.99 15.81 -24.26
C ASP A 191 -11.21 15.23 -25.00
N GLN A 192 -12.39 15.16 -24.34
CA GLN A 192 -13.65 14.68 -24.93
C GLN A 192 -14.52 15.81 -25.55
N ARG A 193 -14.06 17.07 -25.52
CA ARG A 193 -14.77 18.23 -26.14
C ARG A 193 -14.15 18.62 -27.45
#